data_f7a34b30a9d55a12f84fd215764d2550
#
_entry.id   f7a34b30a9d55a12f84fd215764d2550
#
_cell.length_a   1.000
_cell.length_b   1.000
_cell.length_c   1.000
_cell.angle_alpha   90.00
_cell.angle_beta   90.00
_cell.angle_gamma   90.00
#
_symmetry.space_group_name_H-M   'P 1'
#
loop_
_entity.id
_entity.type
_entity.pdbx_description
1 polymer ?
#
loop_
_entity_poly.entity_id
_entity_poly.type
_entity_poly.pdbx_seq_one_letter_code
_entity_poly.pdbx_strand_id
1 'polypeptide(L)'
;CSSDLPEGYQKVIMEAMEYSLMAGGKRLRPMLMRETSRLFGDETEALCPFMAALEMIHTYSLVHDDLPAMDNDEYRRGRKTTHIVYGEDMGILAGDALLNYAFETAFRAFETAPQESLKIGRALSVLGRKAGVYGMIGGQVIDVKETGHAVPKDVLDTIYELKTGALIECAMMIGAILGGAEEEDVRKVEKIAHYVGIAFQIQDDILDVTSTEEVLGKPIHSDEKNQKTTYVTLLGIEQAQKRVEELSNQAIDLLHQLSGENEYLEQLLIQLIHRDR
;
A
#
# COMPACT_ATOMS: atom_id res chain seq x y z
N CYS A 1 13.98 -15.55 -3.15
CA CYS A 1 13.85 -15.88 -1.72
C CYS A 1 14.27 -17.33 -1.55
N SER A 2 15.34 -17.55 -0.77
CA SER A 2 15.82 -18.90 -0.46
C SER A 2 14.76 -19.64 0.37
N SER A 3 14.41 -20.85 -0.06
CA SER A 3 13.50 -21.74 0.64
C SER A 3 14.13 -22.40 1.89
N ASP A 4 15.33 -21.97 2.26
CA ASP A 4 16.04 -22.51 3.41
C ASP A 4 15.62 -21.77 4.66
N LEU A 5 14.42 -22.11 5.17
CA LEU A 5 13.98 -21.68 6.49
C LEU A 5 14.93 -22.26 7.55
N PRO A 6 15.39 -21.46 8.52
CA PRO A 6 16.30 -21.94 9.54
C PRO A 6 15.67 -23.09 10.33
N GLU A 7 16.44 -24.14 10.56
CA GLU A 7 16.08 -25.18 11.52
C GLU A 7 16.26 -24.60 12.93
N GLY A 8 15.17 -24.50 13.70
CA GLY A 8 15.22 -23.98 15.06
C GLY A 8 13.84 -23.70 15.65
N TYR A 9 13.81 -23.26 16.91
CA TYR A 9 12.57 -22.94 17.63
C TYR A 9 11.77 -21.79 16.98
N GLN A 10 12.44 -20.90 16.25
CA GLN A 10 11.82 -19.78 15.53
C GLN A 10 11.23 -20.18 14.16
N LYS A 11 11.27 -21.45 13.77
CA LYS A 11 10.75 -21.90 12.47
C LYS A 11 9.29 -21.53 12.26
N VAL A 12 8.46 -21.65 13.28
CA VAL A 12 7.03 -21.35 13.20
C VAL A 12 6.76 -19.90 12.78
N ILE A 13 7.57 -18.93 13.24
CA ILE A 13 7.37 -17.53 12.86
C ILE A 13 7.77 -17.29 11.40
N MET A 14 8.80 -17.94 10.91
CA MET A 14 9.21 -17.88 9.50
C MET A 14 8.12 -18.47 8.59
N GLU A 15 7.52 -19.59 8.99
CA GLU A 15 6.39 -20.19 8.27
C GLU A 15 5.15 -19.28 8.24
N ALA A 16 4.83 -18.62 9.36
CA ALA A 16 3.72 -17.68 9.44
C ALA A 16 3.95 -16.42 8.57
N MET A 17 5.18 -15.89 8.54
CA MET A 17 5.57 -14.78 7.66
C MET A 17 5.45 -15.18 6.18
N GLU A 18 6.00 -16.33 5.80
CA GLU A 18 5.93 -16.85 4.43
C GLU A 18 4.49 -17.10 4.01
N TYR A 19 3.69 -17.73 4.87
CA TYR A 19 2.27 -17.98 4.65
C TYR A 19 1.52 -16.68 4.28
N SER A 20 1.78 -15.61 5.02
CA SER A 20 1.17 -14.30 4.80
C SER A 20 1.64 -13.64 3.51
N LEU A 21 2.95 -13.63 3.26
CA LEU A 21 3.54 -13.06 2.04
C LEU A 21 3.09 -13.81 0.77
N MET A 22 2.95 -15.14 0.85
CA MET A 22 2.58 -15.98 -0.29
C MET A 22 1.05 -16.14 -0.44
N ALA A 23 0.25 -15.38 0.30
CA ALA A 23 -1.21 -15.40 0.20
C ALA A 23 -1.77 -14.78 -1.10
N GLY A 24 -0.90 -14.38 -2.02
CA GLY A 24 -1.29 -13.74 -3.29
C GLY A 24 -1.33 -12.21 -3.20
N GLY A 25 -1.94 -11.59 -4.20
CA GLY A 25 -2.06 -10.14 -4.34
C GLY A 25 -1.48 -9.63 -5.65
N LYS A 26 -1.93 -8.43 -6.07
CA LYS A 26 -1.55 -7.82 -7.37
C LYS A 26 -0.13 -7.27 -7.38
N ARG A 27 0.57 -7.22 -6.24
CA ARG A 27 1.94 -6.66 -6.08
C ARG A 27 2.07 -5.23 -6.66
N LEU A 28 1.03 -4.46 -6.51
CA LEU A 28 0.90 -3.15 -7.12
C LEU A 28 1.96 -2.15 -6.66
N ARG A 29 2.24 -2.10 -5.36
CA ARG A 29 3.23 -1.17 -4.78
C ARG A 29 4.64 -1.41 -5.31
N PRO A 30 5.17 -2.64 -5.35
CA PRO A 30 6.42 -2.94 -6.05
C PRO A 30 6.41 -2.55 -7.53
N MET A 31 5.31 -2.76 -8.26
CA MET A 31 5.20 -2.38 -9.67
C MET A 31 5.25 -0.85 -9.85
N LEU A 32 4.48 -0.10 -9.02
CA LEU A 32 4.53 1.36 -9.05
C LEU A 32 5.94 1.89 -8.76
N MET A 33 6.63 1.33 -7.76
CA MET A 33 8.01 1.71 -7.42
C MET A 33 8.95 1.49 -8.63
N ARG A 34 8.87 0.32 -9.25
CA ARG A 34 9.70 -0.03 -10.40
C ARG A 34 9.45 0.88 -11.60
N GLU A 35 8.19 1.06 -11.97
CA GLU A 35 7.85 1.85 -13.16
C GLU A 35 8.11 3.34 -12.95
N THR A 36 7.97 3.84 -11.72
CA THR A 36 8.38 5.21 -11.39
C THR A 36 9.91 5.36 -11.44
N SER A 37 10.68 4.34 -11.02
CA SER A 37 12.14 4.38 -11.16
C SER A 37 12.55 4.48 -12.63
N ARG A 38 11.94 3.69 -13.50
CA ARG A 38 12.20 3.68 -14.95
C ARG A 38 11.87 5.00 -15.66
N LEU A 39 10.98 5.79 -15.06
CA LEU A 39 10.65 7.12 -15.59
C LEU A 39 11.85 8.08 -15.53
N PHE A 40 12.74 7.92 -14.55
CA PHE A 40 13.85 8.83 -14.28
C PHE A 40 15.25 8.27 -14.62
N GLY A 41 15.36 6.98 -14.89
CA GLY A 41 16.64 6.37 -15.25
C GLY A 41 16.61 4.85 -15.30
N ASP A 42 17.79 4.26 -15.40
CA ASP A 42 17.95 2.82 -15.41
C ASP A 42 17.65 2.19 -14.05
N GLU A 43 17.23 0.93 -14.06
CA GLU A 43 17.00 0.17 -12.84
C GLU A 43 18.30 0.04 -12.04
N THR A 44 18.24 0.39 -10.75
CA THR A 44 19.36 0.21 -9.81
C THR A 44 19.20 -1.08 -9.01
N GLU A 45 20.32 -1.68 -8.59
CA GLU A 45 20.31 -2.84 -7.71
C GLU A 45 19.71 -2.54 -6.32
N ALA A 46 19.68 -1.27 -5.90
CA ALA A 46 19.03 -0.82 -4.68
C ALA A 46 17.50 -1.00 -4.71
N LEU A 47 16.88 -1.08 -5.89
CA LEU A 47 15.42 -1.08 -6.04
C LEU A 47 14.77 -2.35 -5.47
N CYS A 48 15.35 -3.52 -5.75
CA CYS A 48 14.79 -4.81 -5.35
C CYS A 48 14.61 -4.95 -3.83
N PRO A 49 15.58 -4.60 -2.96
CA PRO A 49 15.40 -4.60 -1.52
C PRO A 49 14.23 -3.71 -1.05
N PHE A 50 14.04 -2.53 -1.63
CA PHE A 50 12.93 -1.63 -1.27
C PHE A 50 11.57 -2.15 -1.74
N MET A 51 11.49 -2.75 -2.92
CA MET A 51 10.27 -3.39 -3.43
C MET A 51 9.81 -4.51 -2.49
N ALA A 52 10.75 -5.37 -2.05
CA ALA A 52 10.47 -6.45 -1.10
C ALA A 52 10.07 -5.90 0.28
N ALA A 53 10.79 -4.90 0.79
CA ALA A 53 10.51 -4.26 2.06
C ALA A 53 9.11 -3.64 2.10
N LEU A 54 8.72 -2.90 1.06
CA LEU A 54 7.41 -2.27 1.00
C LEU A 54 6.26 -3.30 0.94
N GLU A 55 6.46 -4.42 0.26
CA GLU A 55 5.46 -5.49 0.23
C GLU A 55 5.36 -6.21 1.59
N MET A 56 6.46 -6.36 2.33
CA MET A 56 6.43 -6.87 3.71
C MET A 56 5.69 -5.90 4.64
N ILE A 57 5.93 -4.58 4.51
CA ILE A 57 5.21 -3.54 5.26
C ILE A 57 3.72 -3.60 4.95
N HIS A 58 3.33 -3.71 3.69
CA HIS A 58 1.93 -3.89 3.34
C HIS A 58 1.35 -5.20 3.90
N THR A 59 2.11 -6.28 3.89
CA THR A 59 1.63 -7.58 4.37
C THR A 59 1.45 -7.59 5.87
N TYR A 60 2.38 -7.00 6.66
CA TYR A 60 2.21 -6.93 8.11
C TYR A 60 0.96 -6.16 8.49
N SER A 61 0.65 -5.06 7.79
CA SER A 61 -0.55 -4.29 8.10
C SER A 61 -1.82 -5.11 7.90
N LEU A 62 -1.86 -5.95 6.86
CA LEU A 62 -2.99 -6.87 6.64
C LEU A 62 -3.07 -7.97 7.72
N VAL A 63 -1.91 -8.52 8.13
CA VAL A 63 -1.86 -9.54 9.19
C VAL A 63 -2.39 -8.98 10.50
N HIS A 64 -2.04 -7.74 10.85
CA HIS A 64 -2.52 -7.08 12.06
C HIS A 64 -3.98 -6.64 11.94
N ASP A 65 -4.42 -6.15 10.77
CA ASP A 65 -5.83 -5.80 10.52
C ASP A 65 -6.76 -7.00 10.71
N ASP A 66 -6.31 -8.21 10.33
CA ASP A 66 -7.10 -9.43 10.45
C ASP A 66 -7.27 -9.92 11.90
N LEU A 67 -6.48 -9.44 12.87
CA LEU A 67 -6.52 -9.92 14.26
C LEU A 67 -7.89 -9.70 14.93
N PRO A 68 -8.25 -10.54 15.94
CA PRO A 68 -9.51 -10.39 16.68
C PRO A 68 -9.71 -9.03 17.35
N ALA A 69 -8.61 -8.34 17.69
CA ALA A 69 -8.64 -6.99 18.28
C ALA A 69 -8.86 -5.88 17.25
N MET A 70 -8.88 -6.20 15.96
CA MET A 70 -9.03 -5.30 14.83
C MET A 70 -10.30 -5.66 14.04
N ASP A 71 -10.16 -6.04 12.77
CA ASP A 71 -11.31 -6.39 11.91
C ASP A 71 -11.88 -7.79 12.19
N ASN A 72 -11.11 -8.68 12.84
CA ASN A 72 -11.47 -10.07 13.17
C ASN A 72 -11.88 -10.87 11.93
N ASP A 73 -11.09 -10.78 10.86
CA ASP A 73 -11.35 -11.47 9.61
C ASP A 73 -10.80 -12.89 9.62
N GLU A 74 -11.66 -13.88 9.35
CA GLU A 74 -11.24 -15.28 9.23
C GLU A 74 -10.60 -15.63 7.89
N TYR A 75 -10.91 -14.87 6.84
CA TYR A 75 -10.47 -15.11 5.46
C TYR A 75 -9.96 -13.83 4.80
N ARG A 76 -8.85 -13.95 4.08
CA ARG A 76 -8.29 -12.92 3.21
C ARG A 76 -7.80 -13.53 1.91
N ARG A 77 -8.22 -12.97 0.77
CA ARG A 77 -7.86 -13.47 -0.58
C ARG A 77 -8.18 -14.96 -0.76
N GLY A 78 -9.31 -15.43 -0.22
CA GLY A 78 -9.77 -16.81 -0.31
C GLY A 78 -9.01 -17.81 0.56
N ARG A 79 -8.11 -17.36 1.43
CA ARG A 79 -7.35 -18.20 2.38
C ARG A 79 -7.67 -17.79 3.82
N LYS A 80 -7.54 -18.72 4.76
CA LYS A 80 -7.63 -18.40 6.18
C LYS A 80 -6.54 -17.39 6.57
N THR A 81 -6.88 -16.46 7.45
CA THR A 81 -5.94 -15.46 7.95
C THR A 81 -4.87 -16.09 8.86
N THR A 82 -3.79 -15.38 9.07
CA THR A 82 -2.62 -15.90 9.80
C THR A 82 -2.96 -16.30 11.22
N HIS A 83 -3.77 -15.49 11.93
CA HIS A 83 -4.18 -15.80 13.30
C HIS A 83 -5.10 -17.03 13.40
N ILE A 84 -5.86 -17.34 12.36
CA ILE A 84 -6.70 -18.55 12.32
C ILE A 84 -5.85 -19.81 12.11
N VAL A 85 -4.74 -19.70 11.35
CA VAL A 85 -3.89 -20.86 11.03
C VAL A 85 -2.85 -21.15 12.11
N TYR A 86 -2.24 -20.09 12.66
CA TYR A 86 -1.09 -20.19 13.57
C TYR A 86 -1.39 -19.78 15.01
N GLY A 87 -2.56 -19.20 15.29
CA GLY A 87 -2.90 -18.61 16.57
C GLY A 87 -2.72 -17.10 16.61
N GLU A 88 -3.43 -16.42 17.52
CA GLU A 88 -3.42 -14.97 17.64
C GLU A 88 -2.03 -14.43 18.03
N ASP A 89 -1.34 -15.12 18.95
CA ASP A 89 0.02 -14.82 19.38
C ASP A 89 1.01 -14.84 18.21
N MET A 90 0.92 -15.86 17.35
CA MET A 90 1.75 -15.96 16.15
C MET A 90 1.32 -14.94 15.08
N GLY A 91 0.04 -14.57 15.00
CA GLY A 91 -0.42 -13.48 14.14
C GLY A 91 0.21 -12.14 14.52
N ILE A 92 0.24 -11.82 15.81
CA ILE A 92 0.91 -10.61 16.33
C ILE A 92 2.40 -10.63 16.01
N LEU A 93 3.09 -11.70 16.39
CA LEU A 93 4.54 -11.81 16.19
C LEU A 93 4.94 -11.86 14.71
N ALA A 94 4.11 -12.44 13.82
CA ALA A 94 4.37 -12.45 12.38
C ALA A 94 4.29 -11.05 11.77
N GLY A 95 3.34 -10.23 12.21
CA GLY A 95 3.27 -8.83 11.81
C GLY A 95 4.50 -8.04 12.27
N ASP A 96 4.89 -8.16 13.55
CA ASP A 96 6.09 -7.51 14.09
C ASP A 96 7.36 -7.94 13.35
N ALA A 97 7.48 -9.25 13.11
CA ALA A 97 8.63 -9.82 12.40
C ALA A 97 8.71 -9.35 10.94
N LEU A 98 7.57 -9.28 10.23
CA LEU A 98 7.50 -8.75 8.87
C LEU A 98 7.91 -7.27 8.82
N LEU A 99 7.44 -6.45 9.77
CA LEU A 99 7.81 -5.05 9.85
C LEU A 99 9.30 -4.88 10.09
N ASN A 100 9.87 -5.59 11.06
CA ASN A 100 11.31 -5.52 11.33
C ASN A 100 12.14 -6.04 10.14
N TYR A 101 11.76 -7.19 9.59
CA TYR A 101 12.47 -7.80 8.45
C TYR A 101 12.37 -6.96 7.17
N ALA A 102 11.33 -6.15 7.02
CA ALA A 102 11.23 -5.16 5.94
C ALA A 102 12.38 -4.15 6.01
N PHE A 103 12.66 -3.58 7.20
CA PHE A 103 13.79 -2.67 7.35
C PHE A 103 15.14 -3.37 7.21
N GLU A 104 15.32 -4.57 7.76
CA GLU A 104 16.53 -5.38 7.52
C GLU A 104 16.76 -5.60 6.01
N THR A 105 15.70 -5.89 5.26
CA THR A 105 15.77 -6.08 3.81
C THR A 105 16.10 -4.79 3.09
N ALA A 106 15.48 -3.66 3.46
CA ALA A 106 15.76 -2.36 2.85
C ALA A 106 17.23 -1.92 3.10
N PHE A 107 17.79 -2.20 4.28
CA PHE A 107 19.20 -1.91 4.58
C PHE A 107 20.19 -2.68 3.69
N ARG A 108 19.82 -3.83 3.14
CA ARG A 108 20.66 -4.57 2.19
C ARG A 108 20.95 -3.78 0.91
N ALA A 109 20.16 -2.73 0.60
CA ALA A 109 20.45 -1.83 -0.51
C ALA A 109 21.84 -1.17 -0.38
N PHE A 110 22.35 -0.93 0.83
CA PHE A 110 23.72 -0.43 1.03
C PHE A 110 24.80 -1.45 0.63
N GLU A 111 24.48 -2.74 0.68
CA GLU A 111 25.40 -3.81 0.28
C GLU A 111 25.35 -4.01 -1.24
N THR A 112 24.14 -3.94 -1.84
CA THR A 112 23.95 -4.18 -3.28
C THR A 112 24.32 -2.98 -4.14
N ALA A 113 24.17 -1.74 -3.64
CA ALA A 113 24.47 -0.50 -4.36
C ALA A 113 25.15 0.54 -3.45
N PRO A 114 26.35 0.25 -2.89
CA PRO A 114 27.04 1.14 -1.93
C PRO A 114 27.34 2.53 -2.49
N GLN A 115 27.51 2.67 -3.80
CA GLN A 115 27.73 3.94 -4.50
C GLN A 115 26.50 4.87 -4.45
N GLU A 116 25.30 4.34 -4.16
CA GLU A 116 24.05 5.10 -4.10
C GLU A 116 23.60 5.42 -2.66
N SER A 117 24.52 5.38 -1.70
CA SER A 117 24.22 5.49 -0.26
C SER A 117 23.37 6.71 0.09
N LEU A 118 23.53 7.85 -0.60
CA LEU A 118 22.72 9.05 -0.36
C LEU A 118 21.26 8.84 -0.80
N LYS A 119 21.04 8.26 -1.97
CA LYS A 119 19.69 7.93 -2.47
C LYS A 119 19.01 6.89 -1.56
N ILE A 120 19.76 5.87 -1.16
CA ILE A 120 19.29 4.81 -0.24
C ILE A 120 18.87 5.43 1.10
N GLY A 121 19.69 6.32 1.68
CA GLY A 121 19.34 7.01 2.92
C GLY A 121 18.04 7.85 2.81
N ARG A 122 17.86 8.55 1.69
CA ARG A 122 16.61 9.29 1.40
C ARG A 122 15.43 8.34 1.25
N ALA A 123 15.57 7.24 0.52
CA ALA A 123 14.53 6.23 0.33
C ALA A 123 14.11 5.59 1.66
N LEU A 124 15.05 5.27 2.55
CA LEU A 124 14.78 4.78 3.91
C LEU A 124 14.02 5.79 4.76
N SER A 125 14.34 7.09 4.65
CA SER A 125 13.61 8.16 5.34
C SER A 125 12.15 8.22 4.89
N VAL A 126 11.88 8.09 3.58
CA VAL A 126 10.53 8.02 3.02
C VAL A 126 9.81 6.76 3.51
N LEU A 127 10.47 5.58 3.44
CA LEU A 127 9.92 4.31 3.90
C LEU A 127 9.46 4.40 5.36
N GLY A 128 10.34 4.86 6.25
CA GLY A 128 10.04 4.98 7.68
C GLY A 128 8.90 5.96 7.97
N ARG A 129 8.90 7.12 7.30
CA ARG A 129 7.87 8.15 7.51
C ARG A 129 6.49 7.71 7.00
N LYS A 130 6.41 7.19 5.76
CA LYS A 130 5.14 6.81 5.13
C LYS A 130 4.53 5.53 5.71
N ALA A 131 5.36 4.61 6.22
CA ALA A 131 4.87 3.43 6.95
C ALA A 131 4.49 3.74 8.42
N GLY A 132 5.06 4.79 9.00
CA GLY A 132 5.00 5.11 10.44
C GLY A 132 3.78 5.91 10.88
N VAL A 133 3.92 6.58 12.03
CA VAL A 133 2.85 7.37 12.69
C VAL A 133 2.38 8.59 11.90
N TYR A 134 3.21 9.09 10.97
CA TYR A 134 2.85 10.17 10.05
C TYR A 134 2.36 9.66 8.68
N GLY A 135 2.09 8.37 8.57
CA GLY A 135 1.61 7.70 7.37
C GLY A 135 0.62 6.60 7.74
N MET A 136 0.86 5.38 7.23
CA MET A 136 -0.09 4.27 7.31
C MET A 136 -0.56 3.94 8.74
N ILE A 137 0.35 3.86 9.71
CA ILE A 137 -0.03 3.58 11.11
C ILE A 137 -0.92 4.70 11.67
N GLY A 138 -0.60 5.97 11.35
CA GLY A 138 -1.42 7.11 11.75
C GLY A 138 -2.84 7.04 11.17
N GLY A 139 -2.96 6.71 9.90
CA GLY A 139 -4.24 6.50 9.23
C GLY A 139 -5.05 5.36 9.86
N GLN A 140 -4.40 4.25 10.17
CA GLN A 140 -5.03 3.12 10.84
C GLN A 140 -5.55 3.47 12.24
N VAL A 141 -4.81 4.27 13.00
CA VAL A 141 -5.26 4.74 14.33
C VAL A 141 -6.55 5.56 14.22
N ILE A 142 -6.65 6.44 13.21
CA ILE A 142 -7.86 7.24 13.00
C ILE A 142 -9.02 6.31 12.58
N ASP A 143 -8.80 5.43 11.60
CA ASP A 143 -9.82 4.49 11.11
C ASP A 143 -10.41 3.64 12.23
N VAL A 144 -9.57 3.04 13.08
CA VAL A 144 -10.00 2.23 14.23
C VAL A 144 -10.77 3.05 15.26
N LYS A 145 -10.34 4.28 15.57
CA LYS A 145 -11.01 5.13 16.55
C LYS A 145 -12.37 5.63 16.09
N GLU A 146 -12.50 5.85 14.80
CA GLU A 146 -13.73 6.39 14.20
C GLU A 146 -14.69 5.27 13.73
N THR A 147 -14.29 4.01 13.81
CA THR A 147 -15.17 2.87 13.48
C THR A 147 -16.47 2.91 14.30
N GLY A 148 -17.62 2.83 13.62
CA GLY A 148 -18.94 2.94 14.23
C GLY A 148 -19.42 4.38 14.48
N HIS A 149 -18.66 5.40 14.07
CA HIS A 149 -19.05 6.79 14.13
C HIS A 149 -19.15 7.39 12.73
N ALA A 150 -20.11 8.31 12.54
CA ALA A 150 -20.14 9.12 11.31
C ALA A 150 -19.03 10.17 11.37
N VAL A 151 -18.11 10.13 10.42
CA VAL A 151 -17.00 11.09 10.34
C VAL A 151 -17.25 12.16 9.29
N PRO A 152 -16.79 13.40 9.50
CA PRO A 152 -16.83 14.44 8.48
C PRO A 152 -15.85 14.13 7.35
N LYS A 153 -16.08 14.76 6.18
CA LYS A 153 -15.32 14.49 4.96
C LYS A 153 -13.80 14.68 5.12
N ASP A 154 -13.37 15.69 5.84
CA ASP A 154 -11.94 16.00 6.06
C ASP A 154 -11.23 14.91 6.88
N VAL A 155 -11.92 14.30 7.83
CA VAL A 155 -11.40 13.13 8.58
C VAL A 155 -11.33 11.91 7.66
N LEU A 156 -12.35 11.67 6.83
CA LEU A 156 -12.36 10.58 5.86
C LEU A 156 -11.22 10.75 4.83
N ASP A 157 -11.03 11.98 4.30
CA ASP A 157 -9.92 12.30 3.41
C ASP A 157 -8.58 11.95 4.07
N THR A 158 -8.40 12.30 5.35
CA THR A 158 -7.18 12.00 6.10
C THR A 158 -6.96 10.50 6.28
N ILE A 159 -8.01 9.73 6.55
CA ILE A 159 -7.93 8.26 6.64
C ILE A 159 -7.45 7.69 5.28
N TYR A 160 -8.05 8.10 4.17
CA TYR A 160 -7.71 7.60 2.84
C TYR A 160 -6.29 7.97 2.43
N GLU A 161 -5.88 9.23 2.71
CA GLU A 161 -4.52 9.70 2.49
C GLU A 161 -3.50 8.86 3.25
N LEU A 162 -3.70 8.69 4.55
CA LEU A 162 -2.69 8.06 5.40
C LEU A 162 -2.75 6.53 5.36
N LYS A 163 -3.92 5.92 5.54
CA LYS A 163 -4.04 4.45 5.63
C LYS A 163 -3.67 3.78 4.31
N THR A 164 -4.16 4.29 3.19
CA THR A 164 -3.98 3.67 1.87
C THR A 164 -2.99 4.46 1.00
N GLY A 165 -3.15 5.78 0.93
CA GLY A 165 -2.36 6.67 0.07
C GLY A 165 -0.88 6.68 0.43
N ALA A 166 -0.54 6.71 1.72
CA ALA A 166 0.85 6.82 2.17
C ALA A 166 1.78 5.72 1.62
N LEU A 167 1.33 4.47 1.50
CA LEU A 167 2.15 3.40 0.92
C LEU A 167 2.22 3.46 -0.62
N ILE A 168 1.25 4.09 -1.29
CA ILE A 168 1.32 4.37 -2.74
C ILE A 168 2.32 5.50 -2.97
N GLU A 169 2.24 6.56 -2.17
CA GLU A 169 3.22 7.65 -2.17
C GLU A 169 4.63 7.12 -1.89
N CYS A 170 4.77 6.26 -0.88
CA CYS A 170 6.04 5.61 -0.54
C CYS A 170 6.63 4.87 -1.74
N ALA A 171 5.83 4.06 -2.43
CA ALA A 171 6.25 3.30 -3.60
C ALA A 171 6.80 4.22 -4.70
N MET A 172 6.02 5.22 -5.09
CA MET A 172 6.38 6.09 -6.20
C MET A 172 7.52 7.04 -5.84
N MET A 173 7.54 7.62 -4.62
CA MET A 173 8.65 8.48 -4.17
C MET A 173 9.98 7.73 -4.11
N ILE A 174 10.00 6.50 -3.57
CA ILE A 174 11.21 5.68 -3.52
C ILE A 174 11.67 5.34 -4.93
N GLY A 175 10.75 4.97 -5.83
CA GLY A 175 11.05 4.75 -7.23
C GLY A 175 11.73 5.96 -7.88
N ALA A 176 11.15 7.16 -7.71
CA ALA A 176 11.72 8.40 -8.23
C ALA A 176 13.11 8.70 -7.67
N ILE A 177 13.30 8.59 -6.34
CA ILE A 177 14.59 8.85 -5.67
C ILE A 177 15.68 7.91 -6.18
N LEU A 178 15.38 6.61 -6.24
CA LEU A 178 16.36 5.61 -6.71
C LEU A 178 16.62 5.74 -8.20
N GLY A 179 15.61 6.08 -9.01
CA GLY A 179 15.74 6.39 -10.43
C GLY A 179 16.54 7.66 -10.73
N GLY A 180 16.82 8.50 -9.72
CA GLY A 180 17.64 9.69 -9.86
C GLY A 180 16.88 10.99 -10.12
N ALA A 181 15.59 11.02 -9.81
CA ALA A 181 14.76 12.22 -9.91
C ALA A 181 15.29 13.37 -9.07
N GLU A 182 15.19 14.59 -9.60
CA GLU A 182 15.42 15.82 -8.85
C GLU A 182 14.33 16.03 -7.79
N GLU A 183 14.62 16.82 -6.76
CA GLU A 183 13.72 17.03 -5.63
C GLU A 183 12.36 17.60 -6.02
N GLU A 184 12.30 18.43 -7.07
CA GLU A 184 11.05 18.98 -7.59
C GLU A 184 10.17 17.88 -8.20
N ASP A 185 10.77 16.96 -8.96
CA ASP A 185 10.04 15.85 -9.57
C ASP A 185 9.61 14.82 -8.52
N VAL A 186 10.40 14.56 -7.47
CA VAL A 186 9.97 13.74 -6.33
C VAL A 186 8.71 14.32 -5.68
N ARG A 187 8.63 15.65 -5.51
CA ARG A 187 7.43 16.32 -4.98
C ARG A 187 6.23 16.23 -5.92
N LYS A 188 6.44 16.28 -7.23
CA LYS A 188 5.36 16.05 -8.21
C LYS A 188 4.86 14.62 -8.14
N VAL A 189 5.78 13.65 -8.08
CA VAL A 189 5.48 12.21 -7.93
C VAL A 189 4.69 11.96 -6.64
N GLU A 190 5.04 12.59 -5.51
CA GLU A 190 4.27 12.51 -4.27
C GLU A 190 2.82 12.97 -4.48
N LYS A 191 2.60 14.10 -5.17
CA LYS A 191 1.24 14.60 -5.48
C LYS A 191 0.47 13.68 -6.42
N ILE A 192 1.12 13.13 -7.45
CA ILE A 192 0.51 12.16 -8.34
C ILE A 192 0.03 10.96 -7.53
N ALA A 193 0.91 10.39 -6.71
CA ALA A 193 0.61 9.24 -5.87
C ALA A 193 -0.51 9.53 -4.85
N HIS A 194 -0.56 10.74 -4.29
CA HIS A 194 -1.62 11.21 -3.41
C HIS A 194 -2.98 11.17 -4.13
N TYR A 195 -3.09 11.77 -5.32
CA TYR A 195 -4.34 11.76 -6.09
C TYR A 195 -4.77 10.34 -6.46
N VAL A 196 -3.83 9.52 -6.90
CA VAL A 196 -4.07 8.11 -7.22
C VAL A 196 -4.54 7.34 -5.99
N GLY A 197 -3.92 7.54 -4.83
CA GLY A 197 -4.26 6.85 -3.59
C GLY A 197 -5.69 7.15 -3.11
N ILE A 198 -6.09 8.42 -3.15
CA ILE A 198 -7.46 8.82 -2.78
C ILE A 198 -8.47 8.32 -3.82
N ALA A 199 -8.19 8.49 -5.13
CA ALA A 199 -9.07 7.98 -6.19
C ALA A 199 -9.27 6.48 -6.11
N PHE A 200 -8.18 5.73 -5.82
CA PHE A 200 -8.20 4.30 -5.61
C PHE A 200 -9.15 3.88 -4.47
N GLN A 201 -9.11 4.60 -3.34
CA GLN A 201 -9.96 4.28 -2.21
C GLN A 201 -11.42 4.64 -2.47
N ILE A 202 -11.69 5.80 -3.11
CA ILE A 202 -13.07 6.17 -3.50
C ILE A 202 -13.64 5.16 -4.50
N GLN A 203 -12.82 4.64 -5.43
CA GLN A 203 -13.24 3.59 -6.36
C GLN A 203 -13.54 2.28 -5.63
N ASP A 204 -12.81 1.94 -4.55
CA ASP A 204 -13.11 0.78 -3.70
C ASP A 204 -14.49 0.93 -3.05
N ASP A 205 -14.84 2.11 -2.51
CA ASP A 205 -16.16 2.40 -1.95
C ASP A 205 -17.28 2.24 -2.99
N ILE A 206 -17.04 2.72 -4.21
CA ILE A 206 -18.01 2.58 -5.31
C ILE A 206 -18.22 1.10 -5.65
N LEU A 207 -17.13 0.34 -5.75
CA LEU A 207 -17.17 -1.08 -6.07
C LEU A 207 -17.84 -1.91 -4.96
N ASP A 208 -17.70 -1.54 -3.69
CA ASP A 208 -18.34 -2.24 -2.57
C ASP A 208 -19.89 -2.20 -2.67
N VAL A 209 -20.44 -1.16 -3.28
CA VAL A 209 -21.92 -1.00 -3.44
C VAL A 209 -22.44 -1.32 -4.85
N THR A 210 -21.57 -1.37 -5.88
CA THR A 210 -22.01 -1.54 -7.29
C THR A 210 -21.61 -2.87 -7.89
N SER A 211 -20.65 -3.59 -7.31
CA SER A 211 -20.13 -4.85 -7.83
C SER A 211 -20.86 -6.07 -7.25
N THR A 212 -20.40 -7.27 -7.57
CA THR A 212 -20.88 -8.55 -7.02
C THR A 212 -19.76 -9.27 -6.29
N GLU A 213 -20.11 -10.17 -5.35
CA GLU A 213 -19.12 -10.96 -4.61
C GLU A 213 -18.24 -11.82 -5.55
N GLU A 214 -18.80 -12.29 -6.67
CA GLU A 214 -18.08 -13.08 -7.67
C GLU A 214 -16.97 -12.26 -8.36
N VAL A 215 -17.24 -10.97 -8.60
CA VAL A 215 -16.29 -10.05 -9.27
C VAL A 215 -15.24 -9.56 -8.29
N LEU A 216 -15.62 -9.16 -7.06
CA LEU A 216 -14.71 -8.61 -6.07
C LEU A 216 -13.87 -9.67 -5.36
N GLY A 217 -14.35 -10.92 -5.29
CA GLY A 217 -13.70 -11.98 -4.51
C GLY A 217 -13.71 -11.75 -2.99
N LYS A 218 -14.54 -10.82 -2.52
CA LYS A 218 -14.83 -10.50 -1.10
C LYS A 218 -16.33 -10.19 -0.94
N PRO A 219 -16.89 -10.28 0.28
CA PRO A 219 -18.27 -9.87 0.53
C PRO A 219 -18.50 -8.41 0.11
N ILE A 220 -19.63 -8.13 -0.53
CA ILE A 220 -20.10 -6.77 -0.82
C ILE A 220 -20.80 -6.18 0.42
N HIS A 221 -20.99 -4.85 0.44
CA HIS A 221 -21.56 -4.12 1.58
C HIS A 221 -20.79 -4.35 2.89
N SER A 222 -19.47 -4.60 2.79
CA SER A 222 -18.62 -4.81 3.97
C SER A 222 -18.49 -3.53 4.78
N ASP A 223 -18.45 -2.36 4.14
CA ASP A 223 -18.40 -1.06 4.80
C ASP A 223 -19.68 -0.75 5.57
N GLU A 224 -20.84 -1.06 5.00
CA GLU A 224 -22.14 -0.92 5.68
C GLU A 224 -22.24 -1.85 6.91
N LYS A 225 -21.81 -3.12 6.77
CA LYS A 225 -21.76 -4.09 7.87
C LYS A 225 -20.85 -3.61 9.01
N ASN A 226 -19.74 -2.99 8.68
CA ASN A 226 -18.77 -2.46 9.64
C ASN A 226 -19.09 -1.02 10.09
N GLN A 227 -20.26 -0.47 9.66
CA GLN A 227 -20.70 0.90 9.99
C GLN A 227 -19.64 1.96 9.67
N LYS A 228 -18.89 1.76 8.58
CA LYS A 228 -17.87 2.71 8.12
C LYS A 228 -18.52 3.83 7.27
N THR A 229 -18.07 5.05 7.51
CA THR A 229 -18.37 6.18 6.61
C THR A 229 -17.53 6.05 5.36
N THR A 230 -18.13 6.19 4.18
CA THR A 230 -17.45 6.15 2.88
C THR A 230 -17.80 7.38 2.05
N TYR A 231 -17.09 7.63 0.95
CA TYR A 231 -17.46 8.69 0.02
C TYR A 231 -18.84 8.49 -0.57
N VAL A 232 -19.24 7.24 -0.82
CA VAL A 232 -20.57 6.93 -1.34
C VAL A 232 -21.68 7.25 -0.32
N THR A 233 -21.44 6.94 0.96
CA THR A 233 -22.42 7.26 2.02
C THR A 233 -22.52 8.76 2.32
N LEU A 234 -21.43 9.53 2.14
CA LEU A 234 -21.39 10.98 2.37
C LEU A 234 -21.92 11.79 1.21
N LEU A 235 -21.58 11.43 -0.02
CA LEU A 235 -21.80 12.29 -1.20
C LEU A 235 -22.71 11.63 -2.26
N GLY A 236 -22.95 10.34 -2.17
CA GLY A 236 -23.61 9.55 -3.20
C GLY A 236 -22.68 9.12 -4.33
N ILE A 237 -23.09 8.11 -5.09
CA ILE A 237 -22.29 7.46 -6.14
C ILE A 237 -21.85 8.45 -7.23
N GLU A 238 -22.75 9.30 -7.73
CA GLU A 238 -22.46 10.24 -8.81
C GLU A 238 -21.34 11.24 -8.43
N GLN A 239 -21.37 11.76 -7.20
CA GLN A 239 -20.34 12.69 -6.73
C GLN A 239 -19.02 11.97 -6.45
N ALA A 240 -19.07 10.73 -5.95
CA ALA A 240 -17.89 9.88 -5.76
C ALA A 240 -17.21 9.60 -7.11
N GLN A 241 -17.96 9.21 -8.14
CA GLN A 241 -17.45 9.00 -9.51
C GLN A 241 -16.81 10.26 -10.09
N LYS A 242 -17.49 11.39 -9.97
CA LYS A 242 -16.95 12.69 -10.42
C LYS A 242 -15.63 13.01 -9.72
N ARG A 243 -15.54 12.76 -8.41
CA ARG A 243 -14.31 12.97 -7.66
C ARG A 243 -13.15 12.08 -8.12
N VAL A 244 -13.43 10.82 -8.44
CA VAL A 244 -12.45 9.89 -9.03
C VAL A 244 -11.92 10.43 -10.36
N GLU A 245 -12.81 10.90 -11.26
CA GLU A 245 -12.40 11.50 -12.54
C GLU A 245 -11.54 12.76 -12.36
N GLU A 246 -11.93 13.67 -11.45
CA GLU A 246 -11.16 14.88 -11.16
C GLU A 246 -9.73 14.54 -10.67
N LEU A 247 -9.61 13.62 -9.72
CA LEU A 247 -8.32 13.20 -9.16
C LEU A 247 -7.47 12.46 -10.21
N SER A 248 -8.09 11.63 -11.04
CA SER A 248 -7.43 10.94 -12.15
C SER A 248 -6.82 11.94 -13.15
N ASN A 249 -7.60 12.90 -13.59
CA ASN A 249 -7.14 13.94 -14.51
C ASN A 249 -5.99 14.75 -13.90
N GLN A 250 -6.09 15.16 -12.63
CA GLN A 250 -5.01 15.86 -11.93
C GLN A 250 -3.72 15.04 -11.84
N ALA A 251 -3.83 13.73 -11.60
CA ALA A 251 -2.67 12.83 -11.56
C ALA A 251 -1.98 12.74 -12.92
N ILE A 252 -2.75 12.55 -13.99
CA ILE A 252 -2.24 12.43 -15.36
C ILE A 252 -1.65 13.75 -15.87
N ASP A 253 -2.31 14.89 -15.60
CA ASP A 253 -1.80 16.22 -15.95
C ASP A 253 -0.43 16.50 -15.30
N LEU A 254 -0.23 16.06 -14.06
CA LEU A 254 1.06 16.17 -13.38
C LEU A 254 2.09 15.18 -13.92
N LEU A 255 1.67 13.96 -14.27
CA LEU A 255 2.55 12.95 -14.85
C LEU A 255 3.17 13.47 -16.16
N HIS A 256 2.38 14.10 -17.01
CA HIS A 256 2.84 14.69 -18.26
C HIS A 256 3.77 15.92 -18.07
N GLN A 257 3.92 16.45 -16.87
CA GLN A 257 4.85 17.53 -16.55
C GLN A 257 6.22 17.01 -16.03
N LEU A 258 6.37 15.71 -15.89
CA LEU A 258 7.65 15.10 -15.52
C LEU A 258 8.57 15.01 -16.75
N SER A 259 9.88 14.94 -16.49
CA SER A 259 10.90 14.97 -17.54
C SER A 259 11.01 13.68 -18.35
N GLY A 260 10.47 12.55 -17.86
CA GLY A 260 10.47 11.26 -18.52
C GLY A 260 9.08 10.84 -18.99
N GLU A 261 9.05 9.88 -19.91
CA GLU A 261 7.81 9.26 -20.40
C GLU A 261 7.83 7.76 -20.06
N ASN A 262 6.72 7.25 -19.51
CA ASN A 262 6.50 5.84 -19.28
C ASN A 262 5.02 5.50 -19.51
N GLU A 263 4.71 5.10 -20.73
CA GLU A 263 3.35 4.75 -21.14
C GLU A 263 2.74 3.64 -20.27
N TYR A 264 3.57 2.68 -19.85
CA TYR A 264 3.09 1.60 -18.99
C TYR A 264 2.70 2.12 -17.59
N LEU A 265 3.47 3.06 -17.01
CA LEU A 265 3.12 3.69 -15.74
C LEU A 265 1.79 4.46 -15.86
N GLU A 266 1.61 5.24 -16.92
CA GLU A 266 0.36 5.96 -17.16
C GLU A 266 -0.83 5.03 -17.26
N GLN A 267 -0.73 3.97 -18.08
CA GLN A 267 -1.78 2.96 -18.20
C GLN A 267 -2.04 2.24 -16.87
N LEU A 268 -1.00 1.94 -16.09
CA LEU A 268 -1.12 1.31 -14.78
C LEU A 268 -1.90 2.21 -13.81
N LEU A 269 -1.62 3.52 -13.77
CA LEU A 269 -2.34 4.48 -12.94
C LEU A 269 -3.81 4.59 -13.35
N ILE A 270 -4.09 4.67 -14.65
CA ILE A 270 -5.46 4.72 -15.19
C ILE A 270 -6.22 3.44 -14.82
N GLN A 271 -5.63 2.27 -15.04
CA GLN A 271 -6.26 0.98 -14.70
C GLN A 271 -6.48 0.82 -13.20
N LEU A 272 -5.59 1.38 -12.37
CA LEU A 272 -5.73 1.33 -10.92
C LEU A 272 -6.93 2.12 -10.43
N ILE A 273 -7.16 3.29 -11.02
CA ILE A 273 -8.25 4.19 -10.67
C ILE A 273 -9.59 3.70 -11.25
N HIS A 274 -9.61 3.24 -12.50
CA HIS A 274 -10.83 2.82 -13.21
C HIS A 274 -11.06 1.31 -13.24
N ARG A 275 -10.56 0.60 -12.24
CA ARG A 275 -10.71 -0.86 -12.15
C ARG A 275 -12.17 -1.27 -11.93
N ASP A 276 -12.51 -2.44 -12.44
CA ASP A 276 -13.82 -3.08 -12.25
C ASP A 276 -13.80 -4.10 -11.10
N ARG A 277 -12.62 -4.41 -10.53
CA ARG A 277 -12.39 -5.44 -9.51
C ARG A 277 -11.08 -5.22 -8.72
#